data_7d6ca95205f39b870523c2496416fda6
#
_entry.id   7d6ca95205f39b870523c2496416fda6
#
_cell.length_a   1.000
_cell.length_b   1.000
_cell.length_c   1.000
_cell.angle_alpha   90.00
_cell.angle_beta   90.00
_cell.angle_gamma   90.00
#
_symmetry.space_group_name_H-M   'P 1'
#
loop_
_entity.id
_entity.type
_entity.pdbx_description
1 polymer ?
#
loop_
_entity_poly.entity_id
_entity_poly.type
_entity_poly.pdbx_seq_one_letter_code
_entity_poly.pdbx_strand_id
1 'polypeptide(L)'
;MAREINKEQVLEAYKQATKKGVLSEGQLFAFSQFMSQFTDEFGYMLKKVIREFCPDVANDIYKLHHFKIMDDVIYLNYDAGELGEREDSFYMPLKWIGSNLTKKEKKIEGEIVELENRKRRLQKMIERKSETLKYLEEEYKQMEEEGKVK
;
A
#
# COMPACT_ATOMS: atom_id res chain seq x y z
N MET A 1 25.80 -7.34 -19.38
CA MET A 1 25.49 -5.91 -19.37
C MET A 1 24.15 -5.69 -18.70
N ALA A 2 24.13 -4.86 -17.68
CA ALA A 2 22.89 -4.50 -17.06
C ALA A 2 22.07 -3.62 -18.03
N ARG A 3 20.86 -4.00 -18.34
CA ARG A 3 19.94 -3.14 -19.06
C ARG A 3 19.54 -2.00 -18.15
N GLU A 4 19.70 -0.78 -18.62
CA GLU A 4 19.05 0.35 -17.98
C GLU A 4 17.54 0.21 -18.18
N ILE A 5 16.86 -0.07 -17.10
CA ILE A 5 15.41 -0.14 -17.13
C ILE A 5 14.89 1.22 -16.65
N ASN A 6 14.19 1.91 -17.53
CA ASN A 6 13.50 3.13 -17.17
C ASN A 6 12.30 2.75 -16.32
N LYS A 7 12.36 3.09 -15.05
CA LYS A 7 11.32 2.77 -14.06
C LYS A 7 9.96 3.34 -14.45
N GLU A 8 9.93 4.53 -15.04
CA GLU A 8 8.70 5.16 -15.51
C GLU A 8 8.05 4.35 -16.63
N GLN A 9 8.85 3.85 -17.57
CA GLN A 9 8.35 3.02 -18.67
C GLN A 9 7.78 1.69 -18.15
N VAL A 10 8.40 1.08 -17.17
CA VAL A 10 7.92 -0.17 -16.57
C VAL A 10 6.59 0.07 -15.84
N LEU A 11 6.50 1.11 -15.05
CA LEU A 11 5.28 1.49 -14.34
C LEU A 11 4.14 1.79 -15.32
N GLU A 12 4.43 2.54 -16.35
CA GLU A 12 3.45 2.87 -17.39
C GLU A 12 2.99 1.63 -18.15
N ALA A 13 3.93 0.74 -18.52
CA ALA A 13 3.61 -0.51 -19.21
C ALA A 13 2.70 -1.39 -18.35
N TYR A 14 2.98 -1.51 -17.05
CA TYR A 14 2.14 -2.26 -16.12
C TYR A 14 0.74 -1.67 -16.02
N LYS A 15 0.65 -0.36 -15.88
CA LYS A 15 -0.63 0.36 -15.81
C LYS A 15 -1.47 0.14 -17.06
N GLN A 16 -0.86 0.27 -18.22
CA GLN A 16 -1.51 0.05 -19.52
C GLN A 16 -1.99 -1.39 -19.67
N ALA A 17 -1.16 -2.36 -19.34
CA ALA A 17 -1.47 -3.77 -19.45
C ALA A 17 -2.64 -4.16 -18.53
N THR A 18 -2.63 -3.67 -17.31
CA THR A 18 -3.70 -3.92 -16.33
C THR A 18 -5.02 -3.29 -16.78
N LYS A 19 -4.97 -2.06 -17.25
CA LYS A 19 -6.15 -1.30 -17.68
C LYS A 19 -6.83 -1.90 -18.90
N LYS A 20 -6.05 -2.41 -19.85
CA LYS A 20 -6.57 -2.97 -21.11
C LYS A 20 -6.95 -4.44 -21.02
N GLY A 21 -6.62 -5.12 -19.91
CA GLY A 21 -6.86 -6.55 -19.79
C GLY A 21 -6.12 -7.39 -20.83
N VAL A 22 -4.97 -6.91 -21.31
CA VAL A 22 -4.23 -7.51 -22.42
C VAL A 22 -3.41 -8.73 -21.97
N LEU A 23 -3.13 -8.84 -20.68
CA LEU A 23 -2.29 -9.92 -20.16
C LEU A 23 -3.13 -11.09 -19.68
N SER A 24 -2.75 -12.31 -20.10
CA SER A 24 -3.28 -13.55 -19.54
C SER A 24 -2.76 -13.72 -18.10
N GLU A 25 -3.34 -14.65 -17.34
CA GLU A 25 -2.89 -14.98 -15.98
C GLU A 25 -1.40 -15.33 -15.92
N GLY A 26 -0.94 -16.15 -16.87
CA GLY A 26 0.47 -16.53 -16.96
C GLY A 26 1.39 -15.32 -17.23
N GLN A 27 0.94 -14.41 -18.09
CA GLN A 27 1.69 -13.19 -18.39
C GLN A 27 1.71 -12.23 -17.21
N LEU A 28 0.60 -12.09 -16.48
CA LEU A 28 0.55 -11.29 -15.24
C LEU A 28 1.48 -11.86 -14.19
N PHE A 29 1.52 -13.18 -14.05
CA PHE A 29 2.44 -13.85 -13.12
C PHE A 29 3.89 -13.58 -13.49
N ALA A 30 4.24 -13.76 -14.78
CA ALA A 30 5.60 -13.50 -15.28
C ALA A 30 6.00 -12.03 -15.09
N PHE A 31 5.09 -11.10 -15.33
CA PHE A 31 5.33 -9.67 -15.12
C PHE A 31 5.52 -9.36 -13.63
N SER A 32 4.72 -9.96 -12.77
CA SER A 32 4.83 -9.82 -11.33
C SER A 32 6.19 -10.33 -10.83
N GLN A 33 6.67 -11.49 -11.34
CA GLN A 33 8.00 -12.02 -11.05
C GLN A 33 9.11 -11.08 -11.52
N PHE A 34 8.96 -10.54 -12.72
CA PHE A 34 9.89 -9.56 -13.27
C PHE A 34 9.96 -8.32 -12.37
N MET A 35 8.81 -7.78 -11.96
CA MET A 35 8.74 -6.62 -11.08
C MET A 35 9.33 -6.89 -9.71
N SER A 36 9.17 -8.09 -9.17
CA SER A 36 9.72 -8.45 -7.85
C SER A 36 11.24 -8.42 -7.82
N GLN A 37 11.90 -8.65 -8.95
CA GLN A 37 13.37 -8.56 -9.07
C GLN A 37 13.88 -7.13 -8.86
N PHE A 38 13.01 -6.14 -9.07
CA PHE A 38 13.35 -4.73 -8.91
C PHE A 38 12.75 -4.12 -7.64
N THR A 39 12.21 -4.95 -6.75
CA THR A 39 11.54 -4.46 -5.54
C THR A 39 12.47 -3.60 -4.68
N ASP A 40 13.73 -3.99 -4.55
CA ASP A 40 14.69 -3.22 -3.75
C ASP A 40 14.97 -1.84 -4.35
N GLU A 41 15.16 -1.78 -5.67
CA GLU A 41 15.40 -0.52 -6.38
C GLU A 41 14.17 0.37 -6.37
N PHE A 42 13.01 -0.21 -6.64
CA PHE A 42 11.73 0.49 -6.56
C PHE A 42 11.44 0.96 -5.15
N GLY A 43 11.71 0.11 -4.16
CA GLY A 43 11.54 0.46 -2.75
C GLY A 43 12.38 1.66 -2.38
N TYR A 44 13.62 1.70 -2.83
CA TYR A 44 14.53 2.82 -2.59
C TYR A 44 14.03 4.10 -3.26
N MET A 45 13.63 4.01 -4.52
CA MET A 45 13.08 5.14 -5.27
C MET A 45 11.79 5.66 -4.64
N LEU A 46 10.86 4.76 -4.31
CA LEU A 46 9.58 5.11 -3.70
C LEU A 46 9.78 5.75 -2.33
N LYS A 47 10.72 5.23 -1.55
CA LYS A 47 11.09 5.79 -0.25
C LYS A 47 11.60 7.22 -0.37
N LYS A 48 12.41 7.50 -1.40
CA LYS A 48 12.88 8.86 -1.70
C LYS A 48 11.74 9.80 -2.04
N VAL A 49 10.81 9.34 -2.87
CA VAL A 49 9.63 10.13 -3.23
C VAL A 49 8.78 10.42 -2.00
N ILE A 50 8.49 9.40 -1.21
CA ILE A 50 7.71 9.54 0.03
C ILE A 50 8.39 10.51 0.99
N ARG A 51 9.72 10.47 1.08
CA ARG A 51 10.47 11.37 1.98
C ARG A 51 10.27 12.84 1.64
N GLU A 52 10.07 13.17 0.37
CA GLU A 52 9.81 14.55 -0.04
C GLU A 52 8.44 15.07 0.45
N PHE A 53 7.47 14.16 0.62
CA PHE A 53 6.10 14.49 1.02
C PHE A 53 5.82 14.14 2.48
N CYS A 54 6.24 12.99 2.93
CA CYS A 54 5.96 12.44 4.27
C CYS A 54 7.26 11.86 4.87
N PRO A 55 8.16 12.70 5.39
CA PRO A 55 9.43 12.22 5.95
C PRO A 55 9.27 11.15 7.03
N ASP A 56 8.25 11.29 7.89
CA ASP A 56 8.02 10.36 8.99
C ASP A 56 7.63 8.97 8.48
N VAL A 57 6.79 8.91 7.43
CA VAL A 57 6.42 7.64 6.78
C VAL A 57 7.65 6.99 6.15
N ALA A 58 8.45 7.77 5.43
CA ALA A 58 9.67 7.26 4.78
C ALA A 58 10.65 6.68 5.81
N ASN A 59 10.82 7.35 6.94
CA ASN A 59 11.71 6.90 8.01
C ASN A 59 11.21 5.63 8.69
N ASP A 60 9.91 5.39 8.67
CA ASP A 60 9.28 4.21 9.26
C ASP A 60 9.40 2.97 8.37
N ILE A 61 9.68 3.13 7.07
CA ILE A 61 9.83 2.01 6.14
C ILE A 61 11.20 1.35 6.34
N TYR A 62 11.19 0.11 6.85
CA TYR A 62 12.39 -0.70 7.00
C TYR A 62 12.68 -1.49 5.74
N LYS A 63 11.70 -2.26 5.26
CA LYS A 63 11.84 -3.08 4.05
C LYS A 63 10.51 -3.17 3.32
N LEU A 64 10.53 -2.89 2.02
CA LEU A 64 9.37 -3.06 1.16
C LEU A 64 9.19 -4.55 0.82
N HIS A 65 7.99 -5.10 1.09
CA HIS A 65 7.64 -6.47 0.72
C HIS A 65 7.11 -6.54 -0.69
N HIS A 66 6.10 -5.75 -0.98
CA HIS A 66 5.55 -5.67 -2.31
C HIS A 66 4.86 -4.33 -2.53
N PHE A 67 4.62 -4.03 -3.78
CA PHE A 67 3.84 -2.89 -4.18
C PHE A 67 2.87 -3.29 -5.28
N LYS A 68 1.78 -2.56 -5.38
CA LYS A 68 0.77 -2.77 -6.41
C LYS A 68 0.34 -1.42 -6.96
N ILE A 69 0.35 -1.30 -8.28
CA ILE A 69 -0.13 -0.10 -8.95
C ILE A 69 -1.61 -0.27 -9.22
N MET A 70 -2.40 0.68 -8.70
CA MET A 70 -3.86 0.67 -8.79
C MET A 70 -4.30 2.02 -9.34
N ASP A 71 -4.62 2.08 -10.64
CA ASP A 71 -5.00 3.32 -11.32
C ASP A 71 -4.00 4.47 -11.05
N ASP A 72 -4.35 5.39 -10.17
CA ASP A 72 -3.58 6.58 -9.85
C ASP A 72 -2.87 6.51 -8.49
N VAL A 73 -2.87 5.34 -7.84
CA VAL A 73 -2.19 5.12 -6.57
C VAL A 73 -1.27 3.91 -6.62
N ILE A 74 -0.23 3.94 -5.80
CA ILE A 74 0.65 2.80 -5.54
C ILE A 74 0.39 2.34 -4.12
N TYR A 75 -0.07 1.11 -3.98
CA TYR A 75 -0.18 0.45 -2.68
C TYR A 75 1.17 -0.16 -2.31
N LEU A 76 1.66 0.17 -1.14
CA LEU A 76 2.91 -0.33 -0.59
C LEU A 76 2.64 -1.16 0.65
N ASN A 77 3.24 -2.34 0.72
CA ASN A 77 3.26 -3.17 1.92
C ASN A 77 4.71 -3.33 2.37
N TYR A 78 4.99 -3.05 3.62
CA TYR A 78 6.37 -2.99 4.12
C TYR A 78 6.47 -3.36 5.59
N ASP A 79 7.67 -3.78 5.99
CA ASP A 79 8.05 -3.84 7.39
C ASP A 79 8.35 -2.44 7.89
N ALA A 80 7.77 -2.07 9.01
CA ALA A 80 7.87 -0.76 9.60
C ALA A 80 8.59 -0.81 10.96
N GLY A 81 9.15 0.32 11.35
CA GLY A 81 9.90 0.46 12.59
C GLY A 81 11.40 0.32 12.39
N GLU A 82 12.18 0.57 13.43
CA GLU A 82 13.65 0.58 13.38
C GLU A 82 14.24 -0.78 12.99
N LEU A 83 13.59 -1.87 13.41
CA LEU A 83 14.02 -3.24 13.14
C LEU A 83 13.03 -4.02 12.28
N GLY A 84 12.07 -3.33 11.68
CA GLY A 84 11.05 -3.97 10.86
C GLY A 84 10.08 -4.83 11.67
N GLU A 85 9.84 -4.49 12.92
CA GLU A 85 9.03 -5.27 13.85
C GLU A 85 7.53 -5.17 13.63
N ARG A 86 7.08 -4.23 12.79
CA ARG A 86 5.66 -4.08 12.44
C ARG A 86 5.46 -4.24 10.95
N GLU A 87 4.29 -4.68 10.57
CA GLU A 87 3.86 -4.66 9.18
C GLU A 87 2.88 -3.51 8.98
N ASP A 88 3.10 -2.72 7.95
CA ASP A 88 2.27 -1.56 7.65
C ASP A 88 2.06 -1.39 6.15
N SER A 89 1.18 -0.50 5.79
CA SER A 89 0.86 -0.22 4.40
C SER A 89 0.64 1.28 4.18
N PHE A 90 0.85 1.72 2.95
CA PHE A 90 0.69 3.10 2.56
C PHE A 90 0.20 3.19 1.12
N TYR A 91 -0.77 4.05 0.87
CA TYR A 91 -1.28 4.35 -0.46
C TYR A 91 -0.67 5.66 -0.91
N MET A 92 0.24 5.60 -1.86
CA MET A 92 0.97 6.75 -2.39
C MET A 92 0.34 7.18 -3.71
N PRO A 93 0.00 8.46 -3.90
CA PRO A 93 -0.44 8.93 -5.21
C PRO A 93 0.66 8.76 -6.27
N LEU A 94 0.30 8.20 -7.41
CA LEU A 94 1.24 8.00 -8.52
C LEU A 94 1.81 9.34 -9.02
N LYS A 95 1.03 10.39 -8.95
CA LYS A 95 1.44 11.75 -9.35
C LYS A 95 2.60 12.34 -8.55
N TRP A 96 2.92 11.74 -7.39
CA TRP A 96 4.09 12.17 -6.60
C TRP A 96 5.40 11.89 -7.32
N ILE A 97 5.44 10.86 -8.15
CA ILE A 97 6.62 10.53 -8.95
C ILE A 97 6.80 11.61 -10.02
N GLY A 98 7.95 12.31 -10.01
CA GLY A 98 8.23 13.38 -10.96
C GLY A 98 7.44 14.67 -10.71
N SER A 99 6.93 14.87 -9.51
CA SER A 99 6.16 16.07 -9.15
C SER A 99 7.01 17.33 -9.20
N ASN A 100 6.42 18.41 -9.71
CA ASN A 100 7.03 19.75 -9.77
C ASN A 100 6.57 20.66 -8.63
N LEU A 101 5.92 20.11 -7.61
CA LEU A 101 5.46 20.88 -6.47
C LEU A 101 6.64 21.48 -5.68
N THR A 102 6.42 22.64 -5.11
CA THR A 102 7.39 23.26 -4.21
C THR A 102 7.49 22.44 -2.91
N LYS A 103 8.56 22.66 -2.17
CA LYS A 103 8.77 21.99 -0.87
C LYS A 103 7.60 22.20 0.09
N LYS A 104 7.06 23.40 0.12
CA LYS A 104 5.90 23.75 0.96
C LYS A 104 4.63 23.04 0.51
N GLU A 105 4.39 23.00 -0.80
CA GLU A 105 3.25 22.30 -1.39
C GLU A 105 3.34 20.79 -1.16
N LYS A 106 4.52 20.21 -1.28
CA LYS A 106 4.77 18.79 -1.00
C LYS A 106 4.45 18.46 0.45
N LYS A 107 4.82 19.33 1.38
CA LYS A 107 4.52 19.12 2.80
C LYS A 107 3.02 19.08 3.07
N ILE A 108 2.27 20.01 2.50
CA ILE A 108 0.81 20.07 2.64
C ILE A 108 0.15 18.85 2.02
N GLU A 109 0.53 18.53 0.79
CA GLU A 109 0.03 17.35 0.06
C GLU A 109 0.31 16.05 0.86
N GLY A 110 1.52 15.93 1.40
CA GLY A 110 1.91 14.81 2.23
C GLY A 110 1.06 14.66 3.49
N GLU A 111 0.77 15.75 4.16
CA GLU A 111 -0.09 15.75 5.35
C GLU A 111 -1.50 15.28 5.02
N ILE A 112 -2.06 15.73 3.89
CA ILE A 112 -3.38 15.33 3.44
C ILE A 112 -3.41 13.81 3.16
N VAL A 113 -2.45 13.31 2.41
CA VAL A 113 -2.38 11.88 2.05
C VAL A 113 -2.15 11.02 3.28
N GLU A 114 -1.34 11.47 4.21
CA GLU A 114 -1.11 10.76 5.48
C GLU A 114 -2.40 10.64 6.28
N LEU A 115 -3.19 11.70 6.33
CA LEU A 115 -4.50 11.69 6.98
C LEU A 115 -5.49 10.75 6.27
N GLU A 116 -5.47 10.72 4.95
CA GLU A 116 -6.29 9.79 4.17
C GLU A 116 -5.92 8.33 4.46
N ASN A 117 -4.64 8.02 4.55
CA ASN A 117 -4.15 6.69 4.91
C ASN A 117 -4.58 6.30 6.32
N ARG A 118 -4.48 7.22 7.26
CA ARG A 118 -4.93 7.02 8.64
C ARG A 118 -6.44 6.74 8.69
N LYS A 119 -7.21 7.48 7.93
CA LYS A 119 -8.66 7.25 7.82
C LYS A 119 -8.98 5.86 7.31
N ARG A 120 -8.28 5.39 6.27
CA ARG A 120 -8.45 4.04 5.73
C ARG A 120 -8.15 2.95 6.77
N ARG A 121 -7.08 3.12 7.54
CA ARG A 121 -6.71 2.18 8.61
C ARG A 121 -7.80 2.12 9.69
N LEU A 122 -8.31 3.28 10.09
CA LEU A 122 -9.38 3.37 11.08
C LEU A 122 -10.67 2.73 10.58
N GLN A 123 -11.03 2.92 9.33
CA GLN A 123 -12.20 2.30 8.71
C GLN A 123 -12.08 0.77 8.72
N LYS A 124 -10.91 0.23 8.39
CA LYS A 124 -10.65 -1.22 8.46
C LYS A 124 -10.77 -1.76 9.88
N MET A 125 -10.27 -1.01 10.86
CA MET A 125 -10.40 -1.39 12.27
C MET A 125 -11.86 -1.41 12.71
N ILE A 126 -12.64 -0.44 12.31
CA ILE A 126 -14.07 -0.37 12.59
C ILE A 126 -14.80 -1.57 12.00
N GLU A 127 -14.53 -1.89 10.74
CA GLU A 127 -15.11 -3.06 10.06
C GLU A 127 -14.80 -4.36 10.79
N ARG A 128 -13.54 -4.57 11.15
CA ARG A 128 -13.11 -5.79 11.89
C ARG A 128 -13.79 -5.89 13.24
N LYS A 129 -13.86 -4.79 13.98
CA LYS A 129 -14.50 -4.77 15.30
C LYS A 129 -16.00 -4.95 15.21
N SER A 130 -16.62 -4.40 14.17
CA SER A 130 -18.06 -4.58 13.90
C SER A 130 -18.39 -6.04 13.57
N GLU A 131 -17.56 -6.71 12.81
CA GLU A 131 -17.70 -8.15 12.51
C GLU A 131 -17.54 -9.00 13.76
N THR A 132 -16.55 -8.68 14.59
CA THR A 132 -16.31 -9.35 15.86
C THR A 132 -17.51 -9.17 16.80
N LEU A 133 -18.05 -7.97 16.88
CA LEU A 133 -19.22 -7.68 17.68
C LEU A 133 -20.44 -8.48 17.24
N LYS A 134 -20.69 -8.55 15.94
CA LYS A 134 -21.76 -9.38 15.36
C LYS A 134 -21.61 -10.84 15.74
N TYR A 135 -20.40 -11.38 15.62
CA TYR A 135 -20.11 -12.75 15.98
C TYR A 135 -20.42 -13.02 17.45
N LEU A 136 -19.98 -12.12 18.33
CA LEU A 136 -20.21 -12.24 19.77
C LEU A 136 -21.70 -12.13 20.14
N GLU A 137 -22.43 -11.28 19.46
CA GLU A 137 -23.88 -11.15 19.64
C GLU A 137 -24.62 -12.44 19.22
N GLU A 138 -24.22 -13.04 18.12
CA GLU A 138 -24.78 -14.31 17.65
C GLU A 138 -24.45 -15.44 18.63
N GLU A 139 -23.23 -15.51 19.11
CA GLU A 139 -22.80 -16.52 20.08
C GLU A 139 -23.58 -16.37 21.40
N TYR A 140 -23.72 -15.15 21.89
CA TYR A 140 -24.50 -14.86 23.10
C TYR A 140 -25.96 -15.30 22.94
N LYS A 141 -26.55 -15.00 21.78
CA LYS A 141 -27.93 -15.36 21.46
C LYS A 141 -28.13 -16.88 21.42
N GLN A 142 -27.17 -17.62 20.86
CA GLN A 142 -27.19 -19.08 20.86
C GLN A 142 -27.12 -19.63 22.29
N MET A 143 -26.24 -19.08 23.10
CA MET A 143 -26.12 -19.46 24.53
C MET A 143 -27.39 -19.20 25.31
N GLU A 144 -28.06 -18.09 25.04
CA GLU A 144 -29.34 -17.73 25.63
C GLU A 144 -30.44 -18.73 25.23
N GLU A 145 -30.55 -19.09 23.94
CA GLU A 145 -31.47 -20.08 23.41
C GLU A 145 -31.23 -21.48 23.98
N GLU A 146 -29.97 -21.84 24.25
CA GLU A 146 -29.61 -23.11 24.86
C GLU A 146 -29.80 -23.12 26.38
N GLY A 147 -30.25 -22.01 26.96
CA GLY A 147 -30.46 -21.87 28.41
C GLY A 147 -29.17 -21.84 29.25
N LYS A 148 -28.04 -21.58 28.64
CA LYS A 148 -26.73 -21.48 29.30
C LYS A 148 -26.48 -20.13 29.97
N VAL A 149 -27.23 -19.14 29.58
CA VAL A 149 -27.16 -17.78 30.14
C VAL A 149 -28.50 -17.47 30.81
N LYS A 150 -28.43 -17.07 32.02
CA LYS A 150 -29.64 -16.69 32.79
C LYS A 150 -30.00 -15.22 32.54
#